data_7561c279cbaedf388507ad370479d051
#
_entry.id   7561c279cbaedf388507ad370479d051
#
_cell.length_a   1.000
_cell.length_b   1.000
_cell.length_c   1.000
_cell.angle_alpha   90.00
_cell.angle_beta   90.00
_cell.angle_gamma   90.00
#
_symmetry.space_group_name_H-M   'P 1'
#
loop_
_entity.id
_entity.type
_entity.pdbx_description
1 polymer ?
#
loop_
_entity_poly.entity_id
_entity_poly.type
_entity_poly.pdbx_seq_one_letter_code
_entity_poly.pdbx_strand_id
1 'polypeptide(L)'
;MIDEIKNTYQISFRFRGGLDGQMPKSIWTDVNFSASEYGTSILNNLIGREKFQYPKAVDAVIQCIKCMSLDRNATILDFFAGSGTTGHAVMKLNAEDGGARKFILCTNNENNICREVTYERIKRVIEKEGYAASLKYFKVDFLPISDALYYEYADELLRHVRELVELENGINFTGNAEIAIVLTEEELDAFALNIPEKCKTVYLGHDVLPTEAQERILKENGITVNIIPDYYYRDLEA
;
A
#
# COMPACT_ATOMS: atom_id res chain seq x y z
N MET A 1 -32.28 16.67 28.75
CA MET A 1 -32.14 16.41 30.21
C MET A 1 -31.68 17.75 30.81
N ILE A 2 -32.26 18.19 31.86
CA ILE A 2 -31.85 19.43 32.55
C ILE A 2 -31.12 18.97 33.81
N ASP A 3 -29.81 19.23 33.85
CA ASP A 3 -29.01 18.96 35.03
C ASP A 3 -28.83 20.22 35.84
N GLU A 4 -29.14 20.16 37.11
CA GLU A 4 -29.01 21.24 38.06
C GLU A 4 -27.64 21.12 38.76
N ILE A 5 -26.69 21.97 38.36
CA ILE A 5 -25.37 22.05 38.97
C ILE A 5 -25.19 23.45 39.55
N LYS A 6 -25.08 23.56 40.87
CA LYS A 6 -24.82 24.81 41.62
C LYS A 6 -25.77 25.99 41.26
N ASN A 7 -27.06 25.77 41.28
CA ASN A 7 -28.08 26.75 40.93
C ASN A 7 -27.99 27.31 39.49
N THR A 8 -27.37 26.58 38.59
CA THR A 8 -27.35 26.89 37.15
C THR A 8 -27.92 25.73 36.36
N TYR A 9 -28.70 26.04 35.33
CA TYR A 9 -29.29 25.05 34.43
C TYR A 9 -28.42 24.89 33.22
N GLN A 10 -27.97 23.69 32.94
CA GLN A 10 -27.27 23.34 31.72
C GLN A 10 -28.23 22.59 30.79
N ILE A 11 -28.51 23.16 29.62
CA ILE A 11 -29.30 22.52 28.59
C ILE A 11 -28.38 21.61 27.80
N SER A 12 -28.59 20.29 27.91
CA SER A 12 -27.86 19.28 27.13
C SER A 12 -28.79 18.66 26.08
N PHE A 13 -28.38 18.70 24.82
CA PHE A 13 -29.08 17.95 23.79
C PHE A 13 -28.62 16.50 23.80
N ARG A 14 -29.55 15.58 24.00
CA ARG A 14 -29.29 14.16 23.85
C ARG A 14 -29.39 13.83 22.36
N PHE A 15 -28.26 13.76 21.67
CA PHE A 15 -28.20 13.09 20.38
C PHE A 15 -28.49 11.60 20.62
N ARG A 16 -29.63 11.11 20.16
CA ARG A 16 -29.79 9.67 19.94
C ARG A 16 -28.86 9.33 18.79
N GLY A 17 -27.77 8.63 19.11
CA GLY A 17 -26.76 8.31 18.13
C GLY A 17 -27.38 7.72 16.87
N GLY A 18 -27.42 8.54 15.85
CA GLY A 18 -27.38 8.04 14.50
C GLY A 18 -26.02 7.38 14.30
N LEU A 19 -25.88 6.59 13.27
CA LEU A 19 -24.63 6.00 12.82
C LEU A 19 -23.56 7.07 12.41
N ASP A 20 -23.92 8.32 12.54
CA ASP A 20 -23.08 9.49 12.20
C ASP A 20 -22.15 9.77 13.38
N GLY A 21 -20.90 9.43 13.23
CA GLY A 21 -19.83 9.74 14.17
C GLY A 21 -19.75 11.26 14.47
N GLN A 22 -19.11 11.62 15.57
CA GLN A 22 -18.85 13.02 15.86
C GLN A 22 -17.93 13.61 14.79
N MET A 23 -18.29 14.81 14.29
CA MET A 23 -17.40 15.56 13.41
C MET A 23 -16.06 15.81 14.11
N PRO A 24 -14.94 15.60 13.42
CA PRO A 24 -13.64 15.85 14.00
C PRO A 24 -13.50 17.34 14.36
N LYS A 25 -12.86 17.60 15.50
CA LYS A 25 -12.58 18.96 15.94
C LYS A 25 -11.46 19.57 15.08
N SER A 26 -11.46 20.87 14.91
CA SER A 26 -10.36 21.60 14.23
C SER A 26 -9.05 21.62 15.02
N ILE A 27 -9.11 21.39 16.34
CA ILE A 27 -7.94 21.30 17.22
C ILE A 27 -7.99 19.97 17.95
N TRP A 28 -6.88 19.24 17.90
CA TRP A 28 -6.72 17.97 18.56
C TRP A 28 -5.75 18.10 19.73
N THR A 29 -6.25 17.91 20.93
CA THR A 29 -5.53 18.14 22.19
C THR A 29 -5.27 16.85 22.98
N ASP A 30 -5.55 15.69 22.41
CA ASP A 30 -5.28 14.41 23.07
C ASP A 30 -3.77 14.22 23.26
N VAL A 31 -3.37 13.73 24.40
CA VAL A 31 -1.97 13.49 24.75
C VAL A 31 -1.30 12.54 23.77
N ASN A 32 -2.04 11.59 23.20
CA ASN A 32 -1.54 10.62 22.21
C ASN A 32 -1.13 11.26 20.88
N PHE A 33 -1.48 12.51 20.65
CA PHE A 33 -1.06 13.26 19.46
C PHE A 33 0.27 14.00 19.68
N SER A 34 0.88 13.89 20.88
CA SER A 34 2.19 14.44 21.16
C SER A 34 3.27 13.77 20.31
N ALA A 35 3.92 14.55 19.45
CA ALA A 35 4.99 14.05 18.58
C ALA A 35 6.24 13.61 19.38
N SER A 36 6.52 14.22 20.52
CA SER A 36 7.67 13.87 21.37
C SER A 36 7.48 12.52 22.04
N GLU A 37 6.33 12.26 22.63
CA GLU A 37 6.06 11.02 23.36
C GLU A 37 5.62 9.88 22.44
N TYR A 38 4.65 10.14 21.58
CA TYR A 38 4.00 9.14 20.72
C TYR A 38 4.52 9.12 19.27
N GLY A 39 5.50 9.96 18.97
CA GLY A 39 6.29 9.94 17.74
C GLY A 39 7.73 9.54 18.01
N THR A 40 8.50 10.43 18.63
CA THR A 40 9.95 10.26 18.84
C THR A 40 10.27 9.08 19.74
N SER A 41 9.60 8.93 20.88
CA SER A 41 9.87 7.81 21.81
C SER A 41 9.55 6.47 21.18
N ILE A 42 8.42 6.36 20.44
CA ILE A 42 8.05 5.13 19.73
C ILE A 42 9.10 4.79 18.68
N LEU A 43 9.50 5.77 17.86
CA LEU A 43 10.51 5.53 16.82
C LEU A 43 11.85 5.11 17.41
N ASN A 44 12.32 5.81 18.45
CA ASN A 44 13.57 5.49 19.12
C ASN A 44 13.59 4.07 19.72
N ASN A 45 12.47 3.61 20.25
CA ASN A 45 12.32 2.25 20.76
C ASN A 45 12.32 1.19 19.65
N LEU A 46 11.88 1.57 18.44
CA LEU A 46 11.86 0.67 17.29
C LEU A 46 13.23 0.56 16.62
N ILE A 47 13.84 1.68 16.25
CA ILE A 47 15.02 1.70 15.37
C ILE A 47 16.26 2.34 15.99
N GLY A 48 16.20 2.79 17.25
CA GLY A 48 17.29 3.49 17.92
C GLY A 48 17.18 5.01 17.87
N ARG A 49 17.98 5.68 18.69
CA ARG A 49 17.95 7.14 18.82
C ARG A 49 18.62 7.84 17.65
N GLU A 50 18.23 9.09 17.43
CA GLU A 50 18.85 10.02 16.48
C GLU A 50 18.79 9.62 14.99
N LYS A 51 17.96 8.63 14.65
CA LYS A 51 17.78 8.19 13.26
C LYS A 51 16.88 9.12 12.45
N PHE A 52 15.96 9.82 13.11
CA PHE A 52 15.03 10.73 12.45
C PHE A 52 14.51 11.80 13.43
N GLN A 53 14.44 13.05 12.94
CA GLN A 53 13.93 14.17 13.73
C GLN A 53 12.43 14.38 13.47
N TYR A 54 11.67 14.63 14.53
CA TYR A 54 10.26 15.02 14.48
C TYR A 54 9.31 14.02 13.79
N PRO A 55 9.35 12.72 14.10
CA PRO A 55 8.37 11.78 13.61
C PRO A 55 6.97 12.16 14.12
N LYS A 56 5.95 11.96 13.29
CA LYS A 56 4.57 12.21 13.71
C LYS A 56 4.11 11.16 14.71
N ALA A 57 3.19 11.52 15.59
CA ALA A 57 2.49 10.56 16.45
C ALA A 57 1.61 9.63 15.60
N VAL A 58 1.65 8.33 15.89
CA VAL A 58 0.89 7.32 15.14
C VAL A 58 -0.61 7.60 15.23
N ASP A 59 -1.11 7.90 16.44
CA ASP A 59 -2.54 8.15 16.67
C ASP A 59 -3.06 9.42 16.00
N ALA A 60 -2.20 10.43 15.80
CA ALA A 60 -2.56 11.60 15.00
C ALA A 60 -2.79 11.24 13.52
N VAL A 61 -1.95 10.36 12.96
CA VAL A 61 -2.11 9.88 11.58
C VAL A 61 -3.34 8.98 11.47
N ILE A 62 -3.59 8.10 12.46
CA ILE A 62 -4.82 7.29 12.52
C ILE A 62 -6.05 8.20 12.51
N GLN A 63 -6.03 9.28 13.30
CA GLN A 63 -7.13 10.23 13.32
C GLN A 63 -7.34 10.91 11.96
N CYS A 64 -6.27 11.27 11.24
CA CYS A 64 -6.39 11.76 9.86
C CYS A 64 -7.09 10.74 8.96
N ILE A 65 -6.67 9.49 9.00
CA ILE A 65 -7.27 8.41 8.18
C ILE A 65 -8.75 8.23 8.54
N LYS A 66 -9.09 8.21 9.83
CA LYS A 66 -10.49 8.12 10.30
C LYS A 66 -11.34 9.30 9.84
N CYS A 67 -10.81 10.52 9.84
CA CYS A 67 -11.52 11.72 9.36
C CYS A 67 -11.87 11.67 7.87
N MET A 68 -11.11 10.95 7.08
CA MET A 68 -11.38 10.79 5.65
C MET A 68 -12.48 9.77 5.36
N SER A 69 -13.00 9.08 6.36
CA SER A 69 -14.06 8.06 6.25
C SER A 69 -13.80 7.01 5.17
N LEU A 70 -12.54 6.60 5.04
CA LEU A 70 -12.12 5.68 3.99
C LEU A 70 -12.65 4.28 4.23
N ASP A 71 -12.88 3.57 3.13
CA ASP A 71 -13.15 2.14 3.15
C ASP A 71 -12.06 1.39 3.93
N ARG A 72 -12.45 0.31 4.58
CA ARG A 72 -11.53 -0.59 5.28
C ARG A 72 -10.56 -1.33 4.37
N ASN A 73 -10.78 -1.27 3.05
CA ASN A 73 -9.91 -1.83 2.01
C ASN A 73 -9.15 -0.76 1.21
N ALA A 74 -9.24 0.52 1.61
CA ALA A 74 -8.61 1.63 0.90
C ALA A 74 -7.09 1.49 0.81
N THR A 75 -6.51 2.02 -0.27
CA THR A 75 -5.06 2.19 -0.40
C THR A 75 -4.68 3.61 0.01
N ILE A 76 -3.78 3.75 0.97
CA ILE A 76 -3.28 5.02 1.49
C ILE A 76 -1.90 5.29 0.91
N LEU A 77 -1.77 6.42 0.19
CA LEU A 77 -0.53 6.85 -0.42
C LEU A 77 0.06 8.01 0.36
N ASP A 78 1.36 7.91 0.69
CA ASP A 78 2.14 8.96 1.35
C ASP A 78 3.40 9.23 0.52
N PHE A 79 3.44 10.39 -0.16
CA PHE A 79 4.56 10.79 -1.00
C PHE A 79 5.79 11.28 -0.21
N PHE A 80 5.62 11.57 1.07
CA PHE A 80 6.67 12.10 1.93
C PHE A 80 6.76 11.27 3.21
N ALA A 81 6.94 9.96 3.04
CA ALA A 81 6.83 8.96 4.10
C ALA A 81 7.68 9.25 5.34
N GLY A 82 8.79 9.98 5.19
CA GLY A 82 9.64 10.37 6.29
C GLY A 82 10.05 9.16 7.14
N SER A 83 9.57 9.12 8.37
CA SER A 83 9.83 7.98 9.25
C SER A 83 8.88 6.79 9.07
N GLY A 84 7.97 6.80 8.09
CA GLY A 84 7.02 5.70 7.84
C GLY A 84 5.86 5.64 8.85
N THR A 85 5.49 6.75 9.47
CA THR A 85 4.40 6.77 10.45
C THR A 85 3.08 6.34 9.85
N THR A 86 2.82 6.70 8.59
CA THR A 86 1.59 6.35 7.87
C THR A 86 1.42 4.83 7.73
N GLY A 87 2.46 4.10 7.35
CA GLY A 87 2.40 2.64 7.28
C GLY A 87 2.13 1.99 8.63
N HIS A 88 2.79 2.47 9.69
CA HIS A 88 2.52 2.01 11.07
C HIS A 88 1.06 2.28 11.48
N ALA A 89 0.54 3.49 11.18
CA ALA A 89 -0.84 3.87 11.48
C ALA A 89 -1.86 2.98 10.75
N VAL A 90 -1.62 2.65 9.48
CA VAL A 90 -2.49 1.77 8.70
C VAL A 90 -2.52 0.36 9.28
N MET A 91 -1.37 -0.21 9.63
CA MET A 91 -1.30 -1.55 10.23
C MET A 91 -2.02 -1.59 11.59
N LYS A 92 -1.77 -0.59 12.44
CA LYS A 92 -2.45 -0.48 13.75
C LYS A 92 -3.96 -0.35 13.58
N LEU A 93 -4.42 0.50 12.66
CA LEU A 93 -5.84 0.69 12.39
C LEU A 93 -6.51 -0.58 11.85
N ASN A 94 -5.84 -1.32 10.95
CA ASN A 94 -6.35 -2.62 10.47
C ASN A 94 -6.49 -3.64 11.60
N ALA A 95 -5.53 -3.67 12.53
CA ALA A 95 -5.63 -4.55 13.70
C ALA A 95 -6.77 -4.14 14.64
N GLU A 96 -7.05 -2.83 14.77
CA GLU A 96 -8.13 -2.32 15.62
C GLU A 96 -9.53 -2.62 15.07
N ASP A 97 -9.74 -2.49 13.74
CA ASP A 97 -11.09 -2.54 13.15
C ASP A 97 -11.31 -3.70 12.17
N GLY A 98 -10.33 -4.60 12.04
CA GLY A 98 -10.38 -5.75 11.11
C GLY A 98 -10.31 -5.34 9.64
N GLY A 99 -9.79 -4.16 9.33
CA GLY A 99 -9.61 -3.68 7.96
C GLY A 99 -8.47 -4.37 7.23
N ALA A 100 -8.46 -4.22 5.90
CA ALA A 100 -7.42 -4.71 5.00
C ALA A 100 -6.84 -3.56 4.15
N ARG A 101 -6.71 -2.36 4.75
CA ARG A 101 -6.12 -1.19 4.08
C ARG A 101 -4.68 -1.49 3.70
N LYS A 102 -4.30 -0.99 2.54
CA LYS A 102 -2.93 -1.05 2.03
C LYS A 102 -2.27 0.32 2.18
N PHE A 103 -0.94 0.35 2.16
CA PHE A 103 -0.19 1.60 2.13
C PHE A 103 0.90 1.57 1.06
N ILE A 104 1.15 2.72 0.45
CA ILE A 104 2.27 2.99 -0.45
C ILE A 104 3.03 4.17 0.13
N LEU A 105 4.31 3.97 0.43
CA LEU A 105 5.18 4.97 1.04
C LEU A 105 6.25 5.36 0.05
N CYS A 106 6.28 6.64 -0.34
CA CYS A 106 7.28 7.17 -1.24
C CYS A 106 8.23 8.12 -0.50
N THR A 107 9.49 8.07 -0.84
CA THR A 107 10.51 9.01 -0.34
C THR A 107 11.68 9.08 -1.32
N ASN A 108 12.36 10.22 -1.39
CA ASN A 108 13.54 10.44 -2.23
C ASN A 108 14.81 9.73 -1.73
N ASN A 109 14.72 9.00 -0.63
CA ASN A 109 15.83 8.31 0.03
C ASN A 109 17.05 9.21 0.35
N GLU A 110 16.85 10.50 0.50
CA GLU A 110 17.90 11.41 0.96
C GLU A 110 18.45 10.95 2.30
N ASN A 111 19.78 10.95 2.46
CA ASN A 111 20.48 10.42 3.64
C ASN A 111 20.09 8.97 4.01
N ASN A 112 19.73 8.15 3.04
CA ASN A 112 19.26 6.77 3.23
C ASN A 112 17.99 6.64 4.10
N ILE A 113 17.19 7.67 4.20
CA ILE A 113 15.99 7.70 5.05
C ILE A 113 15.03 6.54 4.74
N CYS A 114 14.87 6.17 3.48
CA CYS A 114 14.00 5.07 3.09
C CYS A 114 14.48 3.75 3.66
N ARG A 115 15.76 3.45 3.50
CA ARG A 115 16.36 2.18 3.94
C ARG A 115 16.52 2.08 5.44
N GLU A 116 17.08 3.13 6.05
CA GLU A 116 17.51 3.07 7.44
C GLU A 116 16.45 3.47 8.45
N VAL A 117 15.41 4.18 7.99
CA VAL A 117 14.34 4.69 8.85
C VAL A 117 13.00 4.11 8.45
N THR A 118 12.48 4.46 7.26
CA THR A 118 11.13 4.08 6.84
C THR A 118 10.96 2.56 6.78
N TYR A 119 11.83 1.89 6.02
CA TYR A 119 11.79 0.43 5.86
C TYR A 119 12.03 -0.31 7.17
N GLU A 120 13.07 0.09 7.93
CA GLU A 120 13.40 -0.52 9.22
C GLU A 120 12.28 -0.36 10.24
N ARG A 121 11.63 0.80 10.29
CA ARG A 121 10.47 0.99 11.17
C ARG A 121 9.36 0.03 10.84
N ILE A 122 8.92 -0.01 9.57
CA ILE A 122 7.79 -0.85 9.16
C ILE A 122 8.11 -2.32 9.40
N LYS A 123 9.31 -2.78 8.99
CA LYS A 123 9.77 -4.14 9.24
C LYS A 123 9.70 -4.50 10.72
N ARG A 124 10.26 -3.66 11.60
CA ARG A 124 10.28 -3.94 13.03
C ARG A 124 8.92 -3.86 13.70
N VAL A 125 8.03 -3.02 13.20
CA VAL A 125 6.64 -2.97 13.67
C VAL A 125 5.92 -4.27 13.33
N ILE A 126 6.07 -4.79 12.11
CA ILE A 126 5.50 -6.09 11.71
C ILE A 126 6.05 -7.21 12.62
N GLU A 127 7.37 -7.25 12.84
CA GLU A 127 8.03 -8.29 13.62
C GLU A 127 7.69 -8.23 15.12
N LYS A 128 7.64 -7.04 15.72
CA LYS A 128 7.47 -6.87 17.17
C LYS A 128 6.02 -6.81 17.61
N GLU A 129 5.17 -6.18 16.82
CA GLU A 129 3.76 -6.00 17.17
C GLU A 129 2.88 -7.09 16.55
N GLY A 130 3.45 -7.94 15.67
CA GLY A 130 2.80 -9.12 15.12
C GLY A 130 1.63 -8.79 14.18
N TYR A 131 1.65 -7.63 13.54
CA TYR A 131 0.62 -7.27 12.56
C TYR A 131 0.63 -8.23 11.36
N ALA A 132 -0.55 -8.65 10.93
CA ALA A 132 -0.72 -9.43 9.70
C ALA A 132 -0.49 -8.54 8.46
N ALA A 133 0.76 -8.23 8.17
CA ALA A 133 1.17 -7.36 7.08
C ALA A 133 2.43 -7.89 6.39
N SER A 134 2.60 -7.51 5.13
CA SER A 134 3.82 -7.73 4.35
C SER A 134 4.39 -6.40 3.89
N LEU A 135 5.69 -6.38 3.61
CA LEU A 135 6.40 -5.19 3.14
C LEU A 135 7.25 -5.56 1.93
N LYS A 136 7.08 -4.83 0.84
CA LYS A 136 7.96 -4.91 -0.32
C LYS A 136 8.63 -3.57 -0.53
N TYR A 137 9.95 -3.60 -0.78
CA TYR A 137 10.76 -2.41 -1.06
C TYR A 137 11.04 -2.33 -2.55
N PHE A 138 10.76 -1.18 -3.15
CA PHE A 138 11.10 -0.86 -4.53
C PHE A 138 12.11 0.27 -4.56
N LYS A 139 13.07 0.19 -5.46
CA LYS A 139 13.95 1.30 -5.81
C LYS A 139 13.52 1.81 -7.18
N VAL A 140 13.19 3.09 -7.25
CA VAL A 140 12.97 3.75 -8.56
C VAL A 140 14.33 4.10 -9.13
N ASP A 141 14.54 3.76 -10.39
CA ASP A 141 15.70 4.16 -11.16
C ASP A 141 15.24 4.84 -12.46
N PHE A 142 16.14 5.49 -13.15
CA PHE A 142 15.85 6.19 -14.40
C PHE A 142 16.60 5.51 -15.53
N LEU A 143 15.88 5.15 -16.58
CA LEU A 143 16.49 4.68 -17.81
C LEU A 143 16.85 5.90 -18.68
N PRO A 144 18.12 6.08 -19.07
CA PRO A 144 18.50 7.17 -19.95
C PRO A 144 17.89 6.91 -21.33
N ILE A 145 17.07 7.84 -21.80
CA ILE A 145 16.57 7.82 -23.18
C ILE A 145 17.69 8.36 -24.07
N SER A 146 18.24 7.53 -24.96
CA SER A 146 19.15 7.95 -26.00
C SER A 146 18.57 7.62 -27.37
N ASP A 147 18.69 8.52 -28.33
CA ASP A 147 18.12 8.40 -29.69
C ASP A 147 18.56 7.13 -30.47
N ALA A 148 19.56 6.44 -29.98
CA ALA A 148 20.11 5.25 -30.63
C ALA A 148 19.54 3.90 -30.12
N LEU A 149 18.73 3.88 -29.03
CA LEU A 149 18.59 2.66 -28.24
C LEU A 149 17.15 2.37 -27.78
N TYR A 150 16.15 2.74 -28.60
CA TYR A 150 14.75 2.43 -28.32
C TYR A 150 14.53 0.97 -27.86
N TYR A 151 15.12 0.02 -28.54
CA TYR A 151 14.97 -1.40 -28.23
C TYR A 151 15.64 -1.80 -26.90
N GLU A 152 16.73 -1.16 -26.52
CA GLU A 152 17.45 -1.52 -25.29
C GLU A 152 16.68 -1.11 -24.02
N TYR A 153 16.05 0.06 -24.01
CA TYR A 153 15.26 0.45 -22.83
C TYR A 153 13.90 -0.23 -22.78
N ALA A 154 13.32 -0.58 -23.94
CA ALA A 154 12.09 -1.39 -23.97
C ALA A 154 12.32 -2.78 -23.35
N ASP A 155 13.45 -3.43 -23.68
CA ASP A 155 13.84 -4.70 -23.08
C ASP A 155 14.07 -4.56 -21.56
N GLU A 156 14.66 -3.46 -21.12
CA GLU A 156 14.87 -3.20 -19.69
C GLU A 156 13.56 -2.95 -18.96
N LEU A 157 12.62 -2.20 -19.54
CA LEU A 157 11.29 -2.03 -18.99
C LEU A 157 10.54 -3.36 -18.90
N LEU A 158 10.64 -4.20 -19.92
CA LEU A 158 10.02 -5.53 -19.93
C LEU A 158 10.58 -6.43 -18.83
N ARG A 159 11.88 -6.33 -18.52
CA ARG A 159 12.50 -7.06 -17.41
C ARG A 159 11.90 -6.68 -16.05
N HIS A 160 11.44 -5.43 -15.93
CA HIS A 160 10.86 -4.87 -14.70
C HIS A 160 9.33 -4.78 -14.72
N VAL A 161 8.66 -5.28 -15.77
CA VAL A 161 7.19 -5.21 -15.85
C VAL A 161 6.52 -5.91 -14.68
N ARG A 162 7.13 -6.98 -14.17
CA ARG A 162 6.63 -7.71 -13.01
C ARG A 162 6.55 -6.82 -11.77
N GLU A 163 7.59 -6.07 -11.48
CA GLU A 163 7.65 -5.14 -10.36
C GLU A 163 6.65 -3.99 -10.52
N LEU A 164 6.42 -3.53 -11.74
CA LEU A 164 5.43 -2.50 -12.04
C LEU A 164 4.01 -3.00 -11.79
N VAL A 165 3.67 -4.20 -12.26
CA VAL A 165 2.38 -4.84 -12.01
C VAL A 165 2.15 -5.10 -10.51
N GLU A 166 3.19 -5.55 -9.79
CA GLU A 166 3.13 -5.75 -8.35
C GLU A 166 2.84 -4.44 -7.61
N LEU A 167 3.50 -3.35 -8.00
CA LEU A 167 3.34 -2.04 -7.36
C LEU A 167 1.93 -1.48 -7.60
N GLU A 168 1.45 -1.48 -8.84
CA GLU A 168 0.14 -0.93 -9.19
C GLU A 168 -1.00 -1.70 -8.51
N ASN A 169 -0.92 -3.02 -8.50
CA ASN A 169 -2.00 -3.86 -7.99
C ASN A 169 -1.85 -4.18 -6.49
N GLY A 170 -0.72 -3.81 -5.87
CA GLY A 170 -0.42 -4.12 -4.47
C GLY A 170 -0.38 -5.63 -4.22
N ILE A 171 0.20 -6.39 -5.14
CA ILE A 171 0.35 -7.86 -5.10
C ILE A 171 1.82 -8.23 -5.01
N ASN A 172 2.09 -9.50 -4.73
CA ASN A 172 3.44 -10.04 -4.77
C ASN A 172 3.41 -11.36 -5.54
N PHE A 173 4.18 -11.46 -6.61
CA PHE A 173 4.32 -12.71 -7.38
C PHE A 173 5.22 -13.73 -6.69
N THR A 174 6.20 -13.29 -5.91
CA THR A 174 7.16 -14.17 -5.27
C THR A 174 6.48 -15.07 -4.25
N GLY A 175 6.45 -16.37 -4.52
CA GLY A 175 5.83 -17.37 -3.63
C GLY A 175 4.29 -17.33 -3.61
N ASN A 176 3.65 -16.56 -4.47
CA ASN A 176 2.20 -16.50 -4.60
C ASN A 176 1.74 -17.49 -5.66
N ALA A 177 1.13 -18.60 -5.23
CA ALA A 177 0.63 -19.64 -6.12
C ALA A 177 -0.74 -19.29 -6.76
N GLU A 178 -1.39 -18.22 -6.33
CA GLU A 178 -2.71 -17.82 -6.83
C GLU A 178 -2.63 -16.89 -8.06
N ILE A 179 -1.44 -16.34 -8.34
CA ILE A 179 -1.25 -15.35 -9.38
C ILE A 179 -0.12 -15.79 -10.31
N ALA A 180 -0.35 -15.69 -11.62
CA ALA A 180 0.65 -15.90 -12.64
C ALA A 180 0.87 -14.64 -13.48
N ILE A 181 2.04 -14.52 -14.09
CA ILE A 181 2.35 -13.51 -15.10
C ILE A 181 2.89 -14.22 -16.33
N VAL A 182 2.38 -13.84 -17.48
CA VAL A 182 2.67 -14.45 -18.79
C VAL A 182 2.93 -13.30 -19.76
N LEU A 183 4.13 -13.21 -20.28
CA LEU A 183 4.60 -12.09 -21.09
C LEU A 183 4.82 -12.44 -22.56
N THR A 184 4.79 -13.73 -22.91
CA THR A 184 4.95 -14.18 -24.29
C THR A 184 3.90 -15.23 -24.65
N GLU A 185 3.72 -15.47 -25.98
CA GLU A 185 2.80 -16.49 -26.47
C GLU A 185 3.26 -17.91 -26.06
N GLU A 186 4.57 -18.16 -26.06
CA GLU A 186 5.13 -19.46 -25.63
C GLU A 186 4.88 -19.71 -24.13
N GLU A 187 4.97 -18.65 -23.31
CA GLU A 187 4.61 -18.76 -21.89
C GLU A 187 3.11 -19.04 -21.72
N LEU A 188 2.25 -18.44 -22.57
CA LEU A 188 0.81 -18.69 -22.54
C LEU A 188 0.48 -20.13 -22.94
N ASP A 189 1.14 -20.67 -23.97
CA ASP A 189 1.00 -22.06 -24.38
C ASP A 189 1.35 -23.00 -23.23
N ALA A 190 2.50 -22.77 -22.60
CA ALA A 190 2.96 -23.56 -21.46
C ALA A 190 2.00 -23.45 -20.25
N PHE A 191 1.51 -22.26 -19.98
CA PHE A 191 0.58 -21.99 -18.88
C PHE A 191 -0.77 -22.68 -19.11
N ALA A 192 -1.33 -22.59 -20.32
CA ALA A 192 -2.62 -23.22 -20.68
C ALA A 192 -2.56 -24.75 -20.62
N LEU A 193 -1.38 -25.34 -20.92
CA LEU A 193 -1.16 -26.78 -20.80
C LEU A 193 -1.07 -27.27 -19.36
N ASN A 194 -0.63 -26.41 -18.43
CA ASN A 194 -0.41 -26.81 -17.04
C ASN A 194 -0.70 -25.65 -16.07
N ILE A 195 -1.99 -25.32 -15.94
CA ILE A 195 -2.45 -24.29 -15.00
C ILE A 195 -2.23 -24.78 -13.56
N PRO A 196 -1.49 -24.02 -12.72
CA PRO A 196 -1.31 -24.41 -11.33
C PRO A 196 -2.64 -24.47 -10.58
N GLU A 197 -2.88 -25.54 -9.81
CA GLU A 197 -4.16 -25.82 -9.13
C GLU A 197 -4.68 -24.64 -8.27
N LYS A 198 -3.77 -23.87 -7.69
CA LYS A 198 -4.12 -22.72 -6.84
C LYS A 198 -4.22 -21.41 -7.60
N CYS A 199 -3.91 -21.37 -8.89
CA CYS A 199 -3.94 -20.15 -9.67
C CYS A 199 -5.39 -19.68 -9.88
N LYS A 200 -5.61 -18.39 -9.65
CA LYS A 200 -6.92 -17.73 -9.81
C LYS A 200 -6.85 -16.57 -10.80
N THR A 201 -5.66 -16.01 -10.98
CA THR A 201 -5.47 -14.80 -11.77
C THR A 201 -4.21 -14.92 -12.62
N VAL A 202 -4.32 -14.54 -13.88
CA VAL A 202 -3.16 -14.39 -14.78
C VAL A 202 -3.09 -12.95 -15.29
N TYR A 203 -1.88 -12.39 -15.28
CA TYR A 203 -1.56 -11.12 -15.92
C TYR A 203 -0.88 -11.41 -17.24
N LEU A 204 -1.54 -11.05 -18.35
CA LEU A 204 -1.03 -11.25 -19.71
C LEU A 204 -0.35 -9.99 -20.22
N GLY A 205 0.77 -10.15 -20.90
CA GLY A 205 1.38 -9.08 -21.67
C GLY A 205 0.39 -8.49 -22.68
N HIS A 206 0.52 -7.19 -22.96
CA HIS A 206 -0.39 -6.49 -23.87
C HIS A 206 -0.48 -7.15 -25.27
N ASP A 207 0.62 -7.64 -25.77
CA ASP A 207 0.71 -8.26 -27.10
C ASP A 207 0.44 -9.77 -27.06
N VAL A 208 0.15 -10.35 -25.91
CA VAL A 208 -0.18 -11.77 -25.76
C VAL A 208 -1.67 -11.99 -25.96
N LEU A 209 -2.04 -12.53 -27.12
CA LEU A 209 -3.44 -12.74 -27.50
C LEU A 209 -3.80 -14.23 -27.35
N PRO A 210 -4.68 -14.58 -26.38
CA PRO A 210 -5.15 -15.95 -26.26
C PRO A 210 -5.94 -16.41 -27.49
N THR A 211 -5.72 -17.63 -27.92
CA THR A 211 -6.60 -18.30 -28.89
C THR A 211 -7.93 -18.67 -28.25
N GLU A 212 -8.98 -18.89 -29.06
CA GLU A 212 -10.30 -19.32 -28.55
C GLU A 212 -10.22 -20.58 -27.67
N ALA A 213 -9.28 -21.48 -27.98
CA ALA A 213 -9.06 -22.69 -27.19
C ALA A 213 -8.45 -22.36 -25.81
N GLN A 214 -7.48 -21.46 -25.76
CA GLN A 214 -6.85 -21.00 -24.51
C GLN A 214 -7.82 -20.19 -23.66
N GLU A 215 -8.62 -19.29 -24.25
CA GLU A 215 -9.67 -18.58 -23.52
C GLU A 215 -10.67 -19.52 -22.86
N ARG A 216 -11.07 -20.58 -23.57
CA ARG A 216 -11.94 -21.61 -23.03
C ARG A 216 -11.30 -22.33 -21.85
N ILE A 217 -10.04 -22.76 -21.98
CA ILE A 217 -9.27 -23.42 -20.92
C ILE A 217 -9.18 -22.54 -19.69
N LEU A 218 -8.82 -21.26 -19.86
CA LEU A 218 -8.71 -20.29 -18.75
C LEU A 218 -10.06 -20.14 -18.04
N LYS A 219 -11.14 -20.00 -18.80
CA LYS A 219 -12.49 -19.84 -18.25
C LYS A 219 -12.98 -21.11 -17.53
N GLU A 220 -12.74 -22.29 -18.09
CA GLU A 220 -13.12 -23.57 -17.48
C GLU A 220 -12.39 -23.82 -16.15
N ASN A 221 -11.17 -23.31 -16.04
CA ASN A 221 -10.37 -23.35 -14.80
C ASN A 221 -10.66 -22.18 -13.85
N GLY A 222 -11.59 -21.28 -14.17
CA GLY A 222 -11.98 -20.14 -13.33
C GLY A 222 -10.89 -19.08 -13.20
N ILE A 223 -9.99 -18.96 -14.19
CA ILE A 223 -8.89 -18.00 -14.17
C ILE A 223 -9.40 -16.61 -14.60
N THR A 224 -9.15 -15.61 -13.74
CA THR A 224 -9.36 -14.21 -14.10
C THR A 224 -8.18 -13.70 -14.91
N VAL A 225 -8.44 -13.15 -16.09
CA VAL A 225 -7.40 -12.60 -16.98
C VAL A 225 -7.35 -11.09 -16.80
N ASN A 226 -6.17 -10.55 -16.52
CA ASN A 226 -5.86 -9.13 -16.51
C ASN A 226 -4.81 -8.84 -17.59
N ILE A 227 -5.05 -7.82 -18.41
CA ILE A 227 -4.08 -7.39 -19.41
C ILE A 227 -3.15 -6.36 -18.78
N ILE A 228 -1.86 -6.56 -18.92
CA ILE A 228 -0.83 -5.61 -18.49
C ILE A 228 -0.88 -4.44 -19.48
N PRO A 229 -1.08 -3.20 -19.02
CA PRO A 229 -1.14 -2.04 -19.89
C PRO A 229 0.17 -1.87 -20.68
N ASP A 230 0.05 -1.46 -21.94
CA ASP A 230 1.19 -1.24 -22.82
C ASP A 230 2.13 -0.11 -22.36
N TYR A 231 1.60 0.88 -21.64
CA TYR A 231 2.40 1.97 -21.08
C TYR A 231 3.49 1.53 -20.08
N TYR A 232 3.49 0.27 -19.65
CA TYR A 232 4.55 -0.25 -18.79
C TYR A 232 5.82 -0.63 -19.55
N TYR A 233 5.74 -0.83 -20.85
CA TYR A 233 6.86 -1.29 -21.67
C TYR A 233 6.83 -0.80 -23.12
N ARG A 234 5.93 0.10 -23.46
CA ARG A 234 5.91 0.78 -24.75
C ARG A 234 6.35 2.23 -24.63
N ASP A 235 6.93 2.69 -25.72
CA ASP A 235 7.23 4.10 -25.90
C ASP A 235 5.91 4.89 -25.88
N LEU A 236 5.89 5.95 -25.11
CA LEU A 236 4.91 6.98 -25.26
C LEU A 236 5.26 7.69 -26.55
N GLU A 237 4.71 7.25 -27.68
CA GLU A 237 4.74 8.01 -28.92
C GLU A 237 4.19 9.41 -28.62
N ALA A 238 5.09 10.40 -28.58
CA ALA A 238 4.78 11.78 -28.32
C ALA A 238 4.13 12.42 -29.56
#